data_8aeb98037c697fa99dcbf402ffc43386
#
_entry.id   8aeb98037c697fa99dcbf402ffc43386
#
_cell.length_a   1.000
_cell.length_b   1.000
_cell.length_c   1.000
_cell.angle_alpha   90.00
_cell.angle_beta   90.00
_cell.angle_gamma   90.00
#
_symmetry.space_group_name_H-M   'P 1'
#
loop_
_entity.id
_entity.type
_entity.pdbx_description
1 polymer ?
#
loop_
_entity_poly.entity_id
_entity_poly.type
_entity_poly.pdbx_seq_one_letter_code
_entity_poly.pdbx_strand_id
1 'polypeptide(L)'
;MEPSSPDDTAAEPAGPTAWGVPVTESFGQMVLHPPVDRWYETVSACRDDGYVMAIDLTVVDYSAHPGRTDLPEGVRPERFEVVASLLSHATGGRVRLRTQVPESDPEVASLFDLYPGTEAMEREAWDLLGVSFSGHPDHTRILMPEDWEGHPLRRDVSMGQIPVQFRDAPSAR
;
A
#
# COMPACT_ATOMS: atom_id res chain seq x y z
N MET A 1 17.34 32.12 -28.85
CA MET A 1 17.96 30.79 -28.78
C MET A 1 17.46 30.19 -27.46
N GLU A 2 16.26 29.57 -27.50
CA GLU A 2 15.61 28.95 -26.33
C GLU A 2 16.21 27.57 -26.10
N PRO A 3 16.48 27.17 -24.86
CA PRO A 3 16.86 25.80 -24.56
C PRO A 3 15.61 24.92 -24.54
N SER A 4 15.60 23.90 -25.38
CA SER A 4 14.62 22.82 -25.42
C SER A 4 14.53 22.14 -24.05
N SER A 5 13.31 21.99 -23.57
CA SER A 5 12.96 21.14 -22.42
C SER A 5 13.36 19.68 -22.67
N PRO A 6 13.89 18.96 -21.67
CA PRO A 6 14.09 17.53 -21.81
C PRO A 6 12.73 16.82 -21.89
N ASP A 7 12.60 16.02 -22.92
CA ASP A 7 11.50 15.11 -23.22
C ASP A 7 11.36 14.10 -22.06
N ASP A 8 10.31 14.24 -21.28
CA ASP A 8 9.95 13.30 -20.20
C ASP A 8 9.20 12.10 -20.83
N THR A 9 9.90 11.40 -21.71
CA THR A 9 9.40 10.16 -22.29
C THR A 9 9.51 9.07 -21.23
N ALA A 10 8.42 8.82 -20.52
CA ALA A 10 8.30 7.65 -19.68
C ALA A 10 8.65 6.40 -20.50
N ALA A 11 9.76 5.74 -20.14
CA ALA A 11 10.21 4.54 -20.83
C ALA A 11 9.11 3.47 -20.74
N GLU A 12 8.69 2.91 -21.88
CA GLU A 12 7.76 1.79 -21.90
C GLU A 12 8.34 0.63 -21.07
N PRO A 13 7.49 -0.07 -20.27
CA PRO A 13 7.95 -1.19 -19.45
C PRO A 13 8.51 -2.31 -20.34
N ALA A 14 9.73 -2.76 -20.07
CA ALA A 14 10.45 -3.76 -20.86
C ALA A 14 9.94 -5.20 -20.69
N GLY A 15 8.84 -5.42 -19.94
CA GLY A 15 8.29 -6.73 -19.57
C GLY A 15 6.80 -6.88 -19.88
N PRO A 16 6.18 -8.02 -19.48
CA PRO A 16 4.75 -8.24 -19.63
C PRO A 16 3.94 -7.18 -18.87
N THR A 17 2.84 -6.73 -19.48
CA THR A 17 1.95 -5.70 -18.92
C THR A 17 0.50 -6.16 -18.90
N ALA A 18 -0.26 -5.71 -17.91
CA ALA A 18 -1.72 -5.83 -17.87
C ALA A 18 -2.28 -4.53 -17.28
N TRP A 19 -3.43 -4.07 -17.78
CA TRP A 19 -4.01 -2.74 -17.47
C TRP A 19 -2.99 -1.59 -17.59
N GLY A 20 -2.03 -1.74 -18.54
CA GLY A 20 -1.01 -0.74 -18.82
C GLY A 20 0.06 -0.57 -17.72
N VAL A 21 0.20 -1.53 -16.81
CA VAL A 21 1.23 -1.55 -15.76
C VAL A 21 2.04 -2.84 -15.81
N PRO A 22 3.29 -2.86 -15.30
CA PRO A 22 4.10 -4.07 -15.24
C PRO A 22 3.40 -5.18 -14.44
N VAL A 23 3.56 -6.44 -14.90
CA VAL A 23 2.97 -7.61 -14.26
C VAL A 23 4.03 -8.67 -13.99
N THR A 24 3.89 -9.34 -12.84
CA THR A 24 4.62 -10.56 -12.50
C THR A 24 3.64 -11.65 -12.10
N GLU A 25 4.14 -12.87 -11.93
CA GLU A 25 3.38 -13.98 -11.38
C GLU A 25 3.99 -14.43 -10.06
N SER A 26 3.15 -14.67 -9.07
CA SER A 26 3.57 -15.20 -7.78
C SER A 26 2.57 -16.24 -7.30
N PHE A 27 3.01 -17.49 -7.12
CA PHE A 27 2.16 -18.62 -6.69
C PHE A 27 0.90 -18.81 -7.55
N GLY A 28 1.02 -18.68 -8.87
CA GLY A 28 -0.10 -18.79 -9.80
C GLY A 28 -1.08 -17.62 -9.77
N GLN A 29 -0.73 -16.50 -9.11
CA GLN A 29 -1.52 -15.28 -9.09
C GLN A 29 -0.82 -14.16 -9.85
N MET A 30 -1.61 -13.40 -10.61
CA MET A 30 -1.15 -12.19 -11.27
C MET A 30 -0.87 -11.10 -10.23
N VAL A 31 0.28 -10.44 -10.35
CA VAL A 31 0.70 -9.33 -9.51
C VAL A 31 0.98 -8.12 -10.38
N LEU A 32 0.21 -7.05 -10.20
CA LEU A 32 0.36 -5.79 -10.90
C LEU A 32 1.26 -4.84 -10.09
N HIS A 33 2.07 -4.06 -10.79
CA HIS A 33 2.98 -3.09 -10.17
C HIS A 33 2.71 -1.68 -10.70
N PRO A 34 1.54 -1.07 -10.36
CA PRO A 34 1.27 0.30 -10.75
C PRO A 34 2.22 1.27 -10.04
N PRO A 35 2.67 2.35 -10.69
CA PRO A 35 3.25 3.48 -9.99
C PRO A 35 2.17 4.20 -9.16
N VAL A 36 2.57 4.99 -8.15
CA VAL A 36 1.65 5.64 -7.19
C VAL A 36 0.59 6.48 -7.87
N ASP A 37 0.96 7.26 -8.88
CA ASP A 37 0.08 8.14 -9.65
C ASP A 37 -0.98 7.38 -10.48
N ARG A 38 -0.74 6.09 -10.78
CA ARG A 38 -1.67 5.21 -11.49
C ARG A 38 -2.36 4.17 -10.60
N TRP A 39 -2.09 4.22 -9.29
CA TRP A 39 -2.64 3.27 -8.33
C TRP A 39 -4.17 3.16 -8.41
N TYR A 40 -4.85 4.29 -8.20
CA TYR A 40 -6.32 4.34 -8.18
C TYR A 40 -6.94 3.95 -9.54
N GLU A 41 -6.39 4.48 -10.63
CA GLU A 41 -6.85 4.16 -11.99
C GLU A 41 -6.73 2.66 -12.29
N THR A 42 -5.59 2.04 -11.94
CA THR A 42 -5.38 0.60 -12.17
C THR A 42 -6.35 -0.25 -11.36
N VAL A 43 -6.59 0.10 -10.09
CA VAL A 43 -7.56 -0.60 -9.24
C VAL A 43 -8.98 -0.44 -9.77
N SER A 44 -9.35 0.77 -10.24
CA SER A 44 -10.65 1.03 -10.88
C SER A 44 -10.85 0.17 -12.12
N ALA A 45 -9.85 0.09 -12.99
CA ALA A 45 -9.90 -0.76 -14.19
C ALA A 45 -10.05 -2.25 -13.84
N CYS A 46 -9.37 -2.74 -12.81
CA CYS A 46 -9.57 -4.10 -12.32
C CYS A 46 -11.01 -4.33 -11.83
N ARG A 47 -11.59 -3.35 -11.13
CA ARG A 47 -12.98 -3.42 -10.66
C ARG A 47 -13.96 -3.49 -11.83
N ASP A 48 -13.76 -2.69 -12.86
CA ASP A 48 -14.60 -2.67 -14.07
C ASP A 48 -14.51 -4.02 -14.83
N ASP A 49 -13.37 -4.70 -14.77
CA ASP A 49 -13.15 -6.05 -15.30
C ASP A 49 -13.67 -7.17 -14.37
N GLY A 50 -14.43 -6.83 -13.32
CA GLY A 50 -15.16 -7.77 -12.49
C GLY A 50 -14.44 -8.23 -11.22
N TYR A 51 -13.34 -7.61 -10.83
CA TYR A 51 -12.71 -7.80 -9.51
C TYR A 51 -13.42 -6.94 -8.47
N VAL A 52 -14.63 -7.30 -8.12
CA VAL A 52 -15.58 -6.48 -7.37
C VAL A 52 -15.39 -6.49 -5.85
N MET A 53 -14.43 -7.25 -5.34
CA MET A 53 -14.18 -7.35 -3.91
C MET A 53 -12.70 -7.10 -3.58
N ALA A 54 -12.42 -6.12 -2.72
CA ALA A 54 -11.14 -6.02 -2.04
C ALA A 54 -11.15 -7.00 -0.85
N ILE A 55 -10.21 -7.96 -0.87
CA ILE A 55 -10.09 -8.97 0.18
C ILE A 55 -9.23 -8.44 1.32
N ASP A 56 -8.17 -7.72 0.95
CA ASP A 56 -7.15 -7.25 1.87
C ASP A 56 -6.45 -6.02 1.31
N LEU A 57 -6.07 -5.12 2.20
CA LEU A 57 -5.17 -4.01 1.93
C LEU A 57 -4.22 -3.86 3.11
N THR A 58 -2.93 -3.82 2.83
CA THR A 58 -1.89 -3.68 3.86
C THR A 58 -0.69 -2.91 3.34
N VAL A 59 0.21 -2.55 4.26
CA VAL A 59 1.49 -1.88 3.96
C VAL A 59 2.65 -2.70 4.49
N VAL A 60 3.76 -2.73 3.76
CA VAL A 60 5.01 -3.37 4.17
C VAL A 60 6.10 -2.32 4.26
N ASP A 61 6.86 -2.29 5.36
CA ASP A 61 8.08 -1.47 5.52
C ASP A 61 9.29 -2.32 5.14
N TYR A 62 9.95 -1.96 4.04
CA TYR A 62 11.13 -2.66 3.50
C TYR A 62 12.47 -2.03 3.92
N SER A 63 12.49 -1.09 4.86
CA SER A 63 13.74 -0.45 5.32
C SER A 63 14.80 -1.45 5.78
N ALA A 64 14.40 -2.64 6.29
CA ALA A 64 15.31 -3.73 6.66
C ALA A 64 15.68 -4.67 5.49
N HIS A 65 15.16 -4.45 4.28
CA HIS A 65 15.40 -5.29 3.10
C HIS A 65 15.79 -4.45 1.86
N PRO A 66 16.91 -3.72 1.91
CA PRO A 66 17.28 -2.80 0.81
C PRO A 66 17.67 -3.52 -0.50
N GLY A 67 17.96 -4.81 -0.45
CA GLY A 67 18.40 -5.62 -1.60
C GLY A 67 17.31 -6.52 -2.21
N ARG A 68 16.03 -6.18 -2.08
CA ARG A 68 14.93 -6.98 -2.67
C ARG A 68 15.02 -7.05 -4.19
N THR A 69 14.77 -8.23 -4.74
CA THR A 69 14.90 -8.53 -6.19
C THR A 69 13.59 -9.05 -6.80
N ASP A 70 12.47 -8.92 -6.07
CA ASP A 70 11.16 -9.47 -6.43
C ASP A 70 10.28 -8.50 -7.23
N LEU A 71 10.85 -7.36 -7.66
CA LEU A 71 10.19 -6.37 -8.49
C LEU A 71 10.54 -6.57 -9.97
N PRO A 72 9.58 -6.28 -10.89
CA PRO A 72 9.86 -6.33 -12.32
C PRO A 72 10.80 -5.22 -12.75
N GLU A 73 11.40 -5.39 -13.93
CA GLU A 73 12.25 -4.37 -14.53
C GLU A 73 11.50 -3.04 -14.68
N GLY A 74 12.17 -1.94 -14.38
CA GLY A 74 11.60 -0.58 -14.42
C GLY A 74 10.87 -0.16 -13.16
N VAL A 75 10.53 -1.07 -12.24
CA VAL A 75 9.95 -0.72 -10.93
C VAL A 75 11.06 -0.51 -9.90
N ARG A 76 11.19 0.71 -9.41
CA ARG A 76 12.18 1.05 -8.38
C ARG A 76 11.66 0.65 -7.01
N PRO A 77 12.48 -0.04 -6.18
CA PRO A 77 12.12 -0.35 -4.81
C PRO A 77 12.10 0.94 -3.95
N GLU A 78 11.04 1.11 -3.18
CA GLU A 78 10.88 2.18 -2.20
C GLU A 78 10.78 1.60 -0.79
N ARG A 79 10.80 2.48 0.24
CA ARG A 79 10.69 2.04 1.63
C ARG A 79 9.39 1.32 1.92
N PHE A 80 8.28 1.91 1.50
CA PHE A 80 6.96 1.32 1.73
C PHE A 80 6.42 0.67 0.46
N GLU A 81 5.62 -0.36 0.66
CA GLU A 81 4.85 -0.99 -0.40
C GLU A 81 3.43 -1.17 0.07
N VAL A 82 2.47 -0.56 -0.63
CA VAL A 82 1.05 -0.82 -0.41
C VAL A 82 0.63 -2.00 -1.27
N VAL A 83 -0.02 -2.96 -0.63
CA VAL A 83 -0.49 -4.21 -1.25
C VAL A 83 -2.00 -4.29 -1.13
N ALA A 84 -2.71 -4.42 -2.25
CA ALA A 84 -4.13 -4.74 -2.27
C ALA A 84 -4.37 -6.08 -2.99
N SER A 85 -5.30 -6.85 -2.48
CA SER A 85 -5.72 -8.14 -3.06
C SER A 85 -7.19 -8.07 -3.45
N LEU A 86 -7.49 -8.28 -4.73
CA LEU A 86 -8.83 -8.22 -5.29
C LEU A 86 -9.31 -9.59 -5.75
N LEU A 87 -10.63 -9.81 -5.68
CA LEU A 87 -11.31 -11.05 -6.05
C LEU A 87 -12.46 -10.78 -7.03
N SER A 88 -12.51 -11.60 -8.06
CA SER A 88 -13.70 -11.74 -8.92
C SER A 88 -14.53 -12.96 -8.47
N HIS A 89 -15.74 -12.73 -7.99
CA HIS A 89 -16.65 -13.81 -7.63
C HIS A 89 -17.14 -14.60 -8.86
N ALA A 90 -17.21 -13.95 -10.02
CA ALA A 90 -17.71 -14.58 -11.24
C ALA A 90 -16.75 -15.65 -11.78
N THR A 91 -15.44 -15.39 -11.67
CA THR A 91 -14.40 -16.27 -12.22
C THR A 91 -13.62 -17.03 -11.14
N GLY A 92 -13.73 -16.63 -9.88
CA GLY A 92 -12.84 -17.06 -8.79
C GLY A 92 -11.41 -16.50 -8.92
N GLY A 93 -11.17 -15.63 -9.93
CA GLY A 93 -9.87 -15.03 -10.19
C GLY A 93 -9.44 -14.07 -9.10
N ARG A 94 -8.14 -14.05 -8.81
CA ARG A 94 -7.52 -13.13 -7.86
C ARG A 94 -6.42 -12.34 -8.55
N VAL A 95 -6.31 -11.07 -8.22
CA VAL A 95 -5.21 -10.21 -8.63
C VAL A 95 -4.67 -9.47 -7.40
N ARG A 96 -3.36 -9.33 -7.35
CA ARG A 96 -2.68 -8.53 -6.32
C ARG A 96 -2.06 -7.32 -6.97
N LEU A 97 -2.21 -6.18 -6.34
CA LEU A 97 -1.53 -4.95 -6.75
C LEU A 97 -0.49 -4.60 -5.69
N ARG A 98 0.68 -4.17 -6.13
CA ARG A 98 1.80 -3.77 -5.27
C ARG A 98 2.33 -2.44 -5.79
N THR A 99 2.13 -1.34 -5.05
CA THR A 99 2.69 -0.04 -5.41
C THR A 99 3.80 0.36 -4.46
N GLN A 100 4.87 0.91 -5.01
CA GLN A 100 6.03 1.37 -4.27
C GLN A 100 5.82 2.81 -3.83
N VAL A 101 5.96 3.08 -2.53
CA VAL A 101 5.67 4.39 -1.93
C VAL A 101 6.92 4.93 -1.26
N PRO A 102 7.39 6.11 -1.67
CA PRO A 102 8.62 6.69 -1.13
C PRO A 102 8.43 7.17 0.31
N GLU A 103 9.51 7.11 1.10
CA GLU A 103 9.52 7.60 2.47
C GLU A 103 9.32 9.12 2.56
N SER A 104 9.77 9.85 1.54
CA SER A 104 9.66 11.32 1.51
C SER A 104 8.23 11.82 1.32
N ASP A 105 7.35 11.00 0.76
CA ASP A 105 5.94 11.30 0.53
C ASP A 105 5.14 9.99 0.63
N PRO A 106 4.87 9.50 1.86
CA PRO A 106 4.23 8.23 2.09
C PRO A 106 2.70 8.34 1.95
N GLU A 107 2.23 8.62 0.74
CA GLU A 107 0.81 8.78 0.44
C GLU A 107 0.40 8.02 -0.82
N VAL A 108 -0.81 7.45 -0.81
CA VAL A 108 -1.49 6.88 -1.97
C VAL A 108 -2.97 7.29 -1.97
N ALA A 109 -3.64 7.21 -3.12
CA ALA A 109 -5.07 7.45 -3.17
C ALA A 109 -5.85 6.35 -2.42
N SER A 110 -6.84 6.73 -1.62
CA SER A 110 -7.76 5.81 -0.95
C SER A 110 -8.57 5.00 -1.96
N LEU A 111 -8.83 3.76 -1.65
CA LEU A 111 -9.73 2.88 -2.41
C LEU A 111 -11.15 2.86 -1.88
N PHE A 112 -11.47 3.67 -0.87
CA PHE A 112 -12.78 3.68 -0.19
C PHE A 112 -13.94 3.87 -1.17
N ASP A 113 -13.82 4.79 -2.14
CA ASP A 113 -14.88 5.04 -3.12
C ASP A 113 -15.13 3.84 -4.05
N LEU A 114 -14.09 3.03 -4.30
CA LEU A 114 -14.20 1.82 -5.10
C LEU A 114 -14.67 0.63 -4.25
N TYR A 115 -14.14 0.52 -3.05
CA TYR A 115 -14.37 -0.60 -2.12
C TYR A 115 -14.53 -0.08 -0.69
N PRO A 116 -15.73 0.27 -0.24
CA PRO A 116 -15.94 0.80 1.12
C PRO A 116 -15.42 -0.10 2.25
N GLY A 117 -15.20 -1.38 1.98
CA GLY A 117 -14.61 -2.32 2.94
C GLY A 117 -13.13 -2.08 3.25
N THR A 118 -12.43 -1.23 2.48
CA THR A 118 -11.01 -0.89 2.74
C THR A 118 -10.85 0.17 3.84
N GLU A 119 -11.93 0.83 4.28
CA GLU A 119 -11.91 1.91 5.28
C GLU A 119 -11.06 1.55 6.51
N ALA A 120 -11.37 0.46 7.18
CA ALA A 120 -10.64 0.03 8.37
C ALA A 120 -9.21 -0.43 8.07
N MET A 121 -8.97 -1.05 6.91
CA MET A 121 -7.65 -1.52 6.49
C MET A 121 -6.69 -0.35 6.19
N GLU A 122 -7.19 0.70 5.53
CA GLU A 122 -6.42 1.92 5.25
C GLU A 122 -6.11 2.68 6.55
N ARG A 123 -7.06 2.77 7.49
CA ARG A 123 -6.82 3.35 8.81
C ARG A 123 -5.78 2.57 9.60
N GLU A 124 -5.83 1.24 9.58
CA GLU A 124 -4.83 0.38 10.22
C GLU A 124 -3.45 0.62 9.63
N ALA A 125 -3.34 0.64 8.31
CA ALA A 125 -2.08 0.88 7.61
C ALA A 125 -1.49 2.26 7.94
N TRP A 126 -2.32 3.30 7.97
CA TRP A 126 -1.90 4.62 8.40
C TRP A 126 -1.51 4.65 9.88
N ASP A 127 -2.34 4.11 10.76
CA ASP A 127 -2.12 4.12 12.21
C ASP A 127 -0.79 3.45 12.59
N LEU A 128 -0.51 2.29 12.00
CA LEU A 128 0.62 1.47 12.40
C LEU A 128 1.91 1.74 11.62
N LEU A 129 1.83 2.17 10.36
CA LEU A 129 2.97 2.34 9.44
C LEU A 129 3.13 3.77 8.91
N GLY A 130 2.09 4.62 9.02
CA GLY A 130 2.13 6.02 8.66
C GLY A 130 2.13 6.30 7.15
N VAL A 131 1.58 5.40 6.36
CA VAL A 131 1.25 5.67 4.96
C VAL A 131 -0.15 6.27 4.90
N SER A 132 -0.27 7.47 4.36
CA SER A 132 -1.54 8.20 4.25
C SER A 132 -2.36 7.73 3.04
N PHE A 133 -3.68 7.84 3.15
CA PHE A 133 -4.61 7.50 2.06
C PHE A 133 -5.43 8.74 1.71
N SER A 134 -5.04 9.46 0.65
CA SER A 134 -5.73 10.68 0.24
C SER A 134 -7.15 10.39 -0.24
N GLY A 135 -8.12 11.17 0.24
CA GLY A 135 -9.55 10.94 -0.02
C GLY A 135 -10.21 9.95 0.95
N HIS A 136 -9.48 9.41 1.94
CA HIS A 136 -10.09 8.58 2.99
C HIS A 136 -11.07 9.40 3.85
N PRO A 137 -12.29 8.87 4.16
CA PRO A 137 -13.33 9.63 4.86
C PRO A 137 -13.01 9.92 6.33
N ASP A 138 -12.20 9.09 6.98
CA ASP A 138 -11.87 9.20 8.41
C ASP A 138 -10.42 8.81 8.69
N HIS A 139 -9.53 9.79 8.84
CA HIS A 139 -8.10 9.60 9.14
C HIS A 139 -7.83 9.64 10.65
N THR A 140 -8.61 8.92 11.44
CA THR A 140 -8.38 8.76 12.88
C THR A 140 -7.72 7.41 13.18
N ARG A 141 -7.03 7.32 14.33
CA ARG A 141 -6.41 6.06 14.76
C ARG A 141 -7.48 4.99 15.02
N ILE A 142 -7.14 3.72 14.78
CA ILE A 142 -8.06 2.60 14.96
C ILE A 142 -7.57 1.58 16.00
N LEU A 143 -6.25 1.36 16.08
CA LEU A 143 -5.63 0.41 17.00
C LEU A 143 -4.87 1.08 18.13
N MET A 144 -4.18 2.18 17.84
CA MET A 144 -3.45 2.94 18.84
C MET A 144 -4.36 3.97 19.53
N PRO A 145 -4.07 4.35 20.78
CA PRO A 145 -4.74 5.47 21.45
C PRO A 145 -4.58 6.77 20.65
N GLU A 146 -5.55 7.70 20.77
CA GLU A 146 -5.53 8.96 20.02
C GLU A 146 -4.31 9.84 20.34
N ASP A 147 -3.78 9.73 21.55
CA ASP A 147 -2.60 10.46 22.05
C ASP A 147 -1.27 9.74 21.75
N TRP A 148 -1.31 8.64 21.01
CA TRP A 148 -0.09 7.92 20.65
C TRP A 148 0.73 8.69 19.61
N GLU A 149 2.04 8.83 19.87
CA GLU A 149 2.98 9.45 18.94
C GLU A 149 3.72 8.41 18.10
N GLY A 150 3.80 8.64 16.79
CA GLY A 150 4.51 7.77 15.84
C GLY A 150 3.70 6.57 15.36
N HIS A 151 4.40 5.64 14.70
CA HIS A 151 3.82 4.46 14.02
C HIS A 151 4.57 3.20 14.46
N PRO A 152 3.98 2.38 15.34
CA PRO A 152 4.71 1.35 16.10
C PRO A 152 5.20 0.17 15.27
N LEU A 153 4.67 -0.07 14.07
CA LEU A 153 5.13 -1.16 13.20
C LEU A 153 6.20 -0.75 12.18
N ARG A 154 6.61 0.51 12.17
CA ARG A 154 7.79 0.90 11.40
C ARG A 154 9.03 0.17 11.91
N ARG A 155 9.88 -0.30 11.00
CA ARG A 155 11.09 -1.06 11.33
C ARG A 155 12.17 -0.25 12.05
N ASP A 156 12.12 1.07 11.97
CA ASP A 156 13.00 2.00 12.66
C ASP A 156 12.52 2.36 14.08
N VAL A 157 11.34 1.89 14.49
CA VAL A 157 10.83 2.04 15.86
C VAL A 157 11.26 0.85 16.70
N SER A 158 12.04 1.12 17.76
CA SER A 158 12.46 0.08 18.71
C SER A 158 11.30 -0.37 19.59
N MET A 159 11.04 -1.68 19.67
CA MET A 159 10.02 -2.23 20.58
C MET A 159 10.28 -1.91 22.05
N GLY A 160 11.52 -1.61 22.44
CA GLY A 160 11.88 -1.19 23.80
C GLY A 160 11.48 0.26 24.14
N GLN A 161 11.00 1.02 23.19
CA GLN A 161 10.48 2.39 23.41
C GLN A 161 8.99 2.42 23.76
N ILE A 162 8.29 1.28 23.65
CA ILE A 162 6.88 1.19 24.02
C ILE A 162 6.80 1.06 25.55
N PRO A 163 6.29 2.07 26.29
CA PRO A 163 6.15 1.98 27.74
C PRO A 163 5.10 0.93 28.09
N VAL A 164 5.53 -0.19 28.64
CA VAL A 164 4.62 -1.22 29.15
C VAL A 164 4.07 -0.73 30.49
N GLN A 165 2.83 -0.28 30.52
CA GLN A 165 2.13 0.07 31.76
C GLN A 165 1.35 -1.15 32.26
N PHE A 166 1.84 -1.75 33.35
CA PHE A 166 1.05 -2.72 34.09
C PHE A 166 0.04 -1.96 34.98
N ARG A 167 -1.26 -2.10 34.71
CA ARG A 167 -2.27 -1.68 35.68
C ARG A 167 -2.21 -2.67 36.84
N ASP A 168 -1.90 -2.16 38.03
CA ASP A 168 -2.07 -2.93 39.27
C ASP A 168 -3.52 -3.41 39.35
N ALA A 169 -3.68 -4.71 39.59
CA ALA A 169 -5.01 -5.24 39.89
C ALA A 169 -5.55 -4.49 41.13
N PRO A 170 -6.83 -4.05 41.12
CA PRO A 170 -7.42 -3.42 42.30
C PRO A 170 -7.29 -4.38 43.49
N SER A 171 -6.58 -3.91 44.54
CA SER A 171 -6.47 -4.69 45.78
C SER A 171 -7.89 -4.99 46.30
N ALA A 172 -8.22 -6.28 46.38
CA ALA A 172 -9.46 -6.70 47.03
C ALA A 172 -9.46 -6.14 48.46
N ARG A 173 -10.48 -5.34 48.78
CA ARG A 173 -10.79 -4.92 50.14
C ARG A 173 -11.64 -5.99 50.81
#